data_7333b05385a72b11f5bfa68302aa5b8a
#
_entry.id   7333b05385a72b11f5bfa68302aa5b8a
#
_cell.length_a   1.000
_cell.length_b   1.000
_cell.length_c   1.000
_cell.angle_alpha   90.00
_cell.angle_beta   90.00
_cell.angle_gamma   90.00
#
_symmetry.space_group_name_H-M   'P 1'
#
loop_
_entity.id
_entity.type
_entity.pdbx_description
1 polymer ?
#
loop_
_entity_poly.entity_id
_entity_poly.type
_entity_poly.pdbx_seq_one_letter_code
_entity_poly.pdbx_strand_id
1 'polypeptide(L)'
;MNVKPSPAIVLATLSVALSVSPALAQTTALPASTADAVSRMWSGGQAEGAGPVRLKTFPLRVEDISHINPMGMMASGHTTPTDHLYLVAKESPDKRQLYDVLAVVDGRVVVIQWRPNPPGGQPDPTVFDRAVDLKVVVEHCAHVWSSVDHLVELHAAIRKQLGRELQPGQPIPARIPVKAGQVLGYVRGGFTFDFALIDTTVSRKGFVRPEQFLKRDPWKPHTVDPFDYVDEPLRGKLLALNPRKVAPFGGRMDYDVDGRLAGNWYREGSGGYAGLDRRWDYWVGHLTFAYHHLAPSQIIISIGDVEGRPRQFAVRGNAPDPAQVGPADGLVKYDLITPSVDGRTGRPMVGFAERSYGVLLAQLLDNRQLRMEVLAGKSGVEVRGFSGAARIYER
;
A
#
# COMPACT_ATOMS: atom_id res chain seq x y z
N MET A 1 -35.64 -84.38 38.55
CA MET A 1 -35.21 -83.60 37.45
C MET A 1 -34.86 -82.19 37.94
N ASN A 2 -33.61 -81.95 38.16
CA ASN A 2 -33.09 -80.67 38.71
C ASN A 2 -32.73 -79.76 37.55
N VAL A 3 -33.39 -78.61 37.42
CA VAL A 3 -33.04 -77.53 36.48
C VAL A 3 -32.27 -76.49 37.26
N LYS A 4 -31.01 -76.27 36.87
CA LYS A 4 -30.16 -75.18 37.40
C LYS A 4 -30.48 -73.86 36.70
N PRO A 5 -30.54 -72.73 37.37
CA PRO A 5 -30.65 -71.44 36.73
C PRO A 5 -29.31 -70.92 36.20
N SER A 6 -29.36 -70.31 34.97
CA SER A 6 -28.26 -69.62 34.33
C SER A 6 -27.96 -68.27 35.01
N PRO A 7 -26.71 -67.79 34.97
CA PRO A 7 -26.34 -66.51 35.55
C PRO A 7 -26.67 -65.33 34.59
N ALA A 8 -27.28 -64.28 35.14
CA ALA A 8 -27.52 -63.06 34.43
C ALA A 8 -26.23 -62.24 34.28
N ILE A 9 -25.95 -61.85 33.00
CA ILE A 9 -24.86 -60.93 32.66
C ILE A 9 -25.32 -59.51 32.92
N VAL A 10 -24.67 -58.84 33.87
CA VAL A 10 -24.85 -57.40 34.08
C VAL A 10 -23.93 -56.65 33.15
N LEU A 11 -24.48 -55.99 32.13
CA LEU A 11 -23.75 -55.04 31.30
C LEU A 11 -23.61 -53.72 32.06
N ALA A 12 -22.38 -53.37 32.50
CA ALA A 12 -22.06 -52.03 33.01
C ALA A 12 -21.78 -51.11 31.80
N THR A 13 -22.71 -50.19 31.56
CA THR A 13 -22.49 -49.11 30.59
C THR A 13 -21.63 -48.04 31.20
N LEU A 14 -20.36 -47.93 30.72
CA LEU A 14 -19.45 -46.85 31.05
C LEU A 14 -19.78 -45.62 30.22
N SER A 15 -20.47 -44.64 30.80
CA SER A 15 -20.71 -43.34 30.20
C SER A 15 -19.48 -42.47 30.36
N VAL A 16 -18.70 -42.33 29.28
CA VAL A 16 -17.62 -41.34 29.18
C VAL A 16 -18.25 -40.00 28.83
N ALA A 17 -18.35 -39.12 29.83
CA ALA A 17 -18.72 -37.72 29.61
C ALA A 17 -17.54 -36.99 29.00
N LEU A 18 -17.57 -36.75 27.68
CA LEU A 18 -16.68 -35.79 27.01
C LEU A 18 -17.07 -34.37 27.44
N SER A 19 -16.29 -33.81 28.37
CA SER A 19 -16.34 -32.37 28.63
C SER A 19 -15.73 -31.61 27.49
N VAL A 20 -16.57 -31.12 26.57
CA VAL A 20 -16.17 -30.14 25.55
C VAL A 20 -16.08 -28.79 26.29
N SER A 21 -14.87 -28.39 26.62
CA SER A 21 -14.61 -27.00 27.04
C SER A 21 -14.92 -26.08 25.85
N PRO A 22 -15.80 -25.09 25.97
CA PRO A 22 -15.99 -24.11 24.95
C PRO A 22 -14.68 -23.30 24.88
N ALA A 23 -13.93 -23.47 23.79
CA ALA A 23 -12.89 -22.51 23.41
C ALA A 23 -13.60 -21.16 23.24
N LEU A 24 -13.44 -20.29 24.23
CA LEU A 24 -13.82 -18.89 24.14
C LEU A 24 -13.09 -18.32 22.94
N ALA A 25 -13.79 -18.18 21.80
CA ALA A 25 -13.37 -17.34 20.73
C ALA A 25 -13.21 -15.94 21.32
N GLN A 26 -11.96 -15.52 21.58
CA GLN A 26 -11.67 -14.16 21.91
C GLN A 26 -12.06 -13.33 20.68
N THR A 27 -13.25 -12.76 20.70
CA THR A 27 -13.62 -11.66 19.84
C THR A 27 -12.70 -10.51 20.19
N THR A 28 -11.53 -10.44 19.53
CA THR A 28 -10.66 -9.27 19.62
C THR A 28 -11.48 -8.09 19.12
N ALA A 29 -11.86 -7.20 20.03
CA ALA A 29 -12.51 -5.94 19.68
C ALA A 29 -11.67 -5.24 18.61
N LEU A 30 -12.34 -4.68 17.60
CA LEU A 30 -11.65 -3.89 16.57
C LEU A 30 -10.83 -2.79 17.25
N PRO A 31 -9.61 -2.50 16.76
CA PRO A 31 -8.79 -1.44 17.33
C PRO A 31 -9.53 -0.11 17.29
N ALA A 32 -9.41 0.69 18.35
CA ALA A 32 -10.11 1.95 18.51
C ALA A 32 -9.64 3.01 17.51
N SER A 33 -8.39 2.88 17.00
CA SER A 33 -7.80 3.81 16.03
C SER A 33 -6.87 3.09 15.06
N THR A 34 -6.53 3.78 13.96
CA THR A 34 -5.50 3.28 13.02
C THR A 34 -4.12 3.19 13.67
N ALA A 35 -3.78 4.08 14.60
CA ALA A 35 -2.54 4.03 15.37
C ALA A 35 -2.47 2.76 16.25
N ASP A 36 -3.54 2.44 16.97
CA ASP A 36 -3.63 1.19 17.74
C ASP A 36 -3.55 -0.04 16.85
N ALA A 37 -4.15 0.03 15.66
CA ALA A 37 -4.12 -1.05 14.69
C ALA A 37 -2.68 -1.33 14.20
N VAL A 38 -1.88 -0.29 13.94
CA VAL A 38 -0.45 -0.43 13.58
C VAL A 38 0.32 -1.11 14.70
N SER A 39 0.21 -0.61 15.94
CA SER A 39 0.92 -1.19 17.08
C SER A 39 0.55 -2.66 17.30
N ARG A 40 -0.75 -3.01 17.22
CA ARG A 40 -1.21 -4.41 17.35
C ARG A 40 -0.72 -5.28 16.21
N MET A 41 -0.80 -4.79 14.98
CA MET A 41 -0.42 -5.55 13.79
C MET A 41 1.07 -5.90 13.77
N TRP A 42 1.93 -4.96 14.13
CA TRP A 42 3.37 -5.13 13.98
C TRP A 42 4.10 -5.48 15.27
N SER A 43 3.64 -4.98 16.39
CA SER A 43 4.31 -5.15 17.69
C SER A 43 3.46 -5.89 18.72
N GLY A 44 2.31 -6.46 18.31
CA GLY A 44 1.39 -7.14 19.23
C GLY A 44 0.81 -6.23 20.33
N GLY A 45 0.79 -4.91 20.09
CA GLY A 45 0.41 -3.91 21.10
C GLY A 45 1.48 -3.64 22.16
N GLN A 46 2.71 -4.13 21.95
CA GLN A 46 3.83 -4.06 22.92
C GLN A 46 5.01 -3.24 22.34
N ALA A 47 4.72 -2.21 21.57
CA ALA A 47 5.75 -1.31 21.09
C ALA A 47 6.35 -0.52 22.26
N GLU A 48 7.68 -0.36 22.26
CA GLU A 48 8.43 0.20 23.39
C GLU A 48 9.39 1.31 22.94
N GLY A 49 9.84 2.10 23.90
CA GLY A 49 10.79 3.18 23.69
C GLY A 49 10.11 4.52 23.45
N ALA A 50 10.91 5.59 23.53
CA ALA A 50 10.47 6.97 23.33
C ALA A 50 11.17 7.60 22.12
N GLY A 51 10.48 8.53 21.44
CA GLY A 51 11.05 9.37 20.39
C GLY A 51 11.72 10.65 20.96
N PRO A 52 12.23 11.54 20.10
CA PRO A 52 12.09 11.52 18.65
C PRO A 52 13.05 10.56 17.95
N VAL A 53 12.68 10.10 16.75
CA VAL A 53 13.52 9.27 15.89
C VAL A 53 14.13 10.14 14.77
N ARG A 54 15.44 9.99 14.56
CA ARG A 54 16.17 10.60 13.42
C ARG A 54 16.93 9.50 12.70
N LEU A 55 16.73 9.38 11.40
CA LEU A 55 17.36 8.38 10.59
C LEU A 55 18.87 8.63 10.50
N LYS A 56 19.66 7.64 10.88
CA LYS A 56 21.13 7.71 10.87
C LYS A 56 21.71 7.29 9.53
N THR A 57 20.97 6.51 8.77
CA THR A 57 21.28 6.09 7.42
C THR A 57 19.97 5.95 6.63
N PHE A 58 20.08 5.60 5.36
CA PHE A 58 18.92 5.30 4.52
C PHE A 58 18.93 3.81 4.18
N PRO A 59 17.80 3.21 3.74
CA PRO A 59 17.75 1.76 3.50
C PRO A 59 18.75 1.24 2.45
N LEU A 60 19.17 2.08 1.50
CA LEU A 60 20.33 1.84 0.64
C LEU A 60 21.39 2.91 0.91
N ARG A 61 22.66 2.56 0.69
CA ARG A 61 23.71 3.58 0.63
C ARG A 61 23.43 4.54 -0.52
N VAL A 62 23.71 5.82 -0.35
CA VAL A 62 23.41 6.87 -1.35
C VAL A 62 24.05 6.54 -2.70
N GLU A 63 25.28 6.01 -2.66
CA GLU A 63 26.04 5.61 -3.84
C GLU A 63 25.40 4.43 -4.61
N ASP A 64 24.57 3.63 -3.96
CA ASP A 64 23.90 2.48 -4.54
C ASP A 64 22.52 2.82 -5.12
N ILE A 65 22.01 4.02 -4.83
CA ILE A 65 20.70 4.50 -5.33
C ILE A 65 20.87 5.11 -6.71
N SER A 66 20.08 4.65 -7.66
CA SER A 66 19.94 5.28 -8.98
C SER A 66 19.04 6.52 -8.92
N HIS A 67 17.87 6.37 -8.33
CA HIS A 67 16.92 7.46 -8.07
C HIS A 67 15.87 7.04 -7.03
N ILE A 68 15.11 8.02 -6.53
CA ILE A 68 14.06 7.84 -5.53
C ILE A 68 12.76 8.35 -6.12
N ASN A 69 11.75 7.48 -6.32
CA ASN A 69 10.41 7.93 -6.64
C ASN A 69 9.65 8.24 -5.35
N PRO A 70 9.06 9.44 -5.22
CA PRO A 70 8.31 9.83 -4.03
C PRO A 70 6.99 9.08 -3.93
N MET A 71 6.38 9.13 -2.74
CA MET A 71 5.02 8.68 -2.47
C MET A 71 4.01 9.35 -3.41
N GLY A 72 2.84 8.74 -3.56
CA GLY A 72 1.76 9.28 -4.37
C GLY A 72 1.75 8.80 -5.81
N MET A 73 2.67 7.92 -6.20
CA MET A 73 2.61 7.29 -7.52
C MET A 73 1.35 6.43 -7.64
N MET A 74 0.67 6.53 -8.76
CA MET A 74 -0.43 5.65 -9.14
C MET A 74 -0.03 4.92 -10.41
N ALA A 75 0.03 3.60 -10.35
CA ALA A 75 0.42 2.76 -11.47
C ALA A 75 -0.10 1.33 -11.24
N SER A 76 -0.53 0.65 -12.30
CA SER A 76 -1.03 -0.72 -12.21
C SER A 76 -2.07 -0.87 -11.08
N GLY A 77 -1.95 -1.84 -10.18
CA GLY A 77 -2.84 -2.05 -9.03
C GLY A 77 -2.79 -0.97 -7.95
N HIS A 78 -1.82 -0.05 -7.98
CA HIS A 78 -1.81 1.15 -7.13
C HIS A 78 -2.80 2.18 -7.66
N THR A 79 -4.09 1.89 -7.52
CA THR A 79 -5.17 2.81 -7.95
C THR A 79 -5.28 4.02 -7.02
N THR A 80 -5.05 3.83 -5.73
CA THR A 80 -4.85 4.94 -4.79
C THR A 80 -3.36 5.30 -4.71
N PRO A 81 -3.00 6.56 -4.37
CA PRO A 81 -1.61 6.99 -4.24
C PRO A 81 -0.82 6.11 -3.27
N THR A 82 0.41 5.73 -3.66
CA THR A 82 1.31 4.89 -2.86
C THR A 82 1.75 5.59 -1.58
N ASP A 83 1.93 4.81 -0.53
CA ASP A 83 2.30 5.24 0.83
C ASP A 83 3.78 5.00 1.16
N HIS A 84 4.60 4.74 0.15
CA HIS A 84 6.02 4.44 0.29
C HIS A 84 6.82 5.15 -0.80
N LEU A 85 8.10 5.36 -0.53
CA LEU A 85 9.07 5.72 -1.55
C LEU A 85 9.45 4.45 -2.33
N TYR A 86 9.68 4.60 -3.63
CA TYR A 86 10.39 3.58 -4.39
C TYR A 86 11.86 3.96 -4.47
N LEU A 87 12.72 3.15 -3.87
CA LEU A 87 14.16 3.26 -4.02
C LEU A 87 14.59 2.32 -5.15
N VAL A 88 15.26 2.87 -6.15
CA VAL A 88 15.76 2.09 -7.28
C VAL A 88 17.25 1.89 -7.10
N ALA A 89 17.67 0.65 -6.89
CA ALA A 89 19.08 0.30 -6.83
C ALA A 89 19.74 0.46 -8.22
N LYS A 90 21.01 0.84 -8.26
CA LYS A 90 21.76 0.96 -9.51
C LYS A 90 21.75 -0.35 -10.29
N GLU A 91 21.60 -0.25 -11.59
CA GLU A 91 21.72 -1.40 -12.47
C GLU A 91 23.17 -1.87 -12.55
N SER A 92 23.40 -3.17 -12.49
CA SER A 92 24.72 -3.77 -12.76
C SER A 92 24.72 -4.45 -14.12
N PRO A 93 25.89 -4.51 -14.81
CA PRO A 93 26.00 -5.11 -16.13
C PRO A 93 25.51 -6.55 -16.21
N ASP A 94 25.72 -7.33 -15.16
CA ASP A 94 25.32 -8.75 -15.09
C ASP A 94 23.91 -8.96 -14.51
N LYS A 95 23.22 -7.89 -14.11
CA LYS A 95 21.87 -7.91 -13.48
C LYS A 95 21.75 -8.85 -12.26
N ARG A 96 22.86 -9.28 -11.67
CA ARG A 96 22.90 -10.21 -10.53
C ARG A 96 23.35 -9.56 -9.24
N GLN A 97 23.89 -8.35 -9.30
CA GLN A 97 24.36 -7.64 -8.12
C GLN A 97 23.27 -7.48 -7.08
N LEU A 98 23.60 -7.81 -5.86
CA LEU A 98 22.77 -7.55 -4.69
C LEU A 98 23.32 -6.36 -3.94
N TYR A 99 22.42 -5.55 -3.42
CA TYR A 99 22.73 -4.39 -2.59
C TYR A 99 22.21 -4.60 -1.18
N ASP A 100 22.98 -4.17 -0.21
CA ASP A 100 22.61 -4.25 1.21
C ASP A 100 21.42 -3.35 1.52
N VAL A 101 20.38 -3.90 2.17
CA VAL A 101 19.30 -3.15 2.76
C VAL A 101 19.56 -2.97 4.24
N LEU A 102 19.64 -1.71 4.69
CA LEU A 102 20.11 -1.31 6.00
C LEU A 102 18.97 -0.94 6.94
N ALA A 103 19.13 -1.25 8.22
CA ALA A 103 18.31 -0.66 9.29
C ALA A 103 18.62 0.84 9.38
N VAL A 104 17.60 1.68 9.30
CA VAL A 104 17.75 3.14 9.17
C VAL A 104 18.13 3.84 10.48
N VAL A 105 17.81 3.21 11.60
CA VAL A 105 18.15 3.63 12.97
C VAL A 105 18.07 2.39 13.87
N ASP A 106 18.58 2.46 15.10
CA ASP A 106 18.47 1.39 16.10
C ASP A 106 17.00 0.98 16.29
N GLY A 107 16.78 -0.29 16.56
CA GLY A 107 15.43 -0.82 16.78
C GLY A 107 15.39 -2.32 16.89
N ARG A 108 14.25 -2.90 16.59
CA ARG A 108 14.07 -4.34 16.51
C ARG A 108 13.20 -4.73 15.33
N VAL A 109 13.59 -5.76 14.60
CA VAL A 109 12.72 -6.37 13.59
C VAL A 109 11.54 -7.00 14.34
N VAL A 110 10.32 -6.59 13.97
CA VAL A 110 9.08 -7.06 14.61
C VAL A 110 8.24 -7.95 13.71
N VAL A 111 8.36 -7.79 12.39
CA VAL A 111 7.67 -8.64 11.41
C VAL A 111 8.62 -8.96 10.24
N ILE A 112 8.62 -10.24 9.85
CA ILE A 112 9.18 -10.69 8.58
C ILE A 112 8.07 -11.44 7.85
N GLN A 113 7.86 -11.15 6.56
CA GLN A 113 6.84 -11.80 5.76
C GLN A 113 7.37 -12.13 4.37
N TRP A 114 7.19 -13.37 3.95
CA TRP A 114 7.33 -13.74 2.54
C TRP A 114 5.98 -13.54 1.86
N ARG A 115 5.88 -12.58 0.97
CA ARG A 115 4.66 -12.33 0.19
C ARG A 115 4.63 -13.27 -1.02
N PRO A 116 3.59 -14.10 -1.16
CA PRO A 116 3.47 -14.96 -2.33
C PRO A 116 3.11 -14.10 -3.56
N ASN A 117 3.57 -14.52 -4.72
CA ASN A 117 3.07 -13.97 -5.98
C ASN A 117 1.55 -14.20 -6.10
N PRO A 118 0.79 -13.24 -6.63
CA PRO A 118 -0.64 -13.43 -6.85
C PRO A 118 -0.90 -14.66 -7.72
N PRO A 119 -1.91 -15.50 -7.40
CA PRO A 119 -2.29 -16.62 -8.26
C PRO A 119 -2.68 -16.11 -9.65
N GLY A 120 -2.06 -16.63 -10.71
CA GLY A 120 -2.34 -16.25 -12.10
C GLY A 120 -1.90 -14.84 -12.50
N GLY A 121 -1.20 -14.14 -11.59
CA GLY A 121 -0.57 -12.87 -11.90
C GLY A 121 0.56 -13.09 -12.90
N GLN A 122 0.44 -12.51 -14.11
CA GLN A 122 1.62 -12.28 -14.92
C GLN A 122 2.56 -11.45 -14.07
N PRO A 123 3.82 -11.88 -13.87
CA PRO A 123 4.79 -11.04 -13.18
C PRO A 123 4.81 -9.71 -13.93
N ASP A 124 4.68 -8.60 -13.22
CA ASP A 124 4.99 -7.31 -13.82
C ASP A 124 6.46 -7.39 -14.25
N PRO A 125 6.79 -7.38 -15.54
CA PRO A 125 8.17 -7.58 -16.00
C PRO A 125 9.10 -6.48 -15.49
N THR A 126 8.56 -5.37 -15.01
CA THR A 126 9.33 -4.28 -14.39
C THR A 126 9.62 -4.51 -12.92
N VAL A 127 8.91 -5.44 -12.28
CA VAL A 127 8.98 -5.68 -10.82
C VAL A 127 9.36 -7.12 -10.48
N PHE A 128 9.10 -8.13 -11.33
CA PHE A 128 9.07 -9.51 -10.87
C PHE A 128 9.70 -10.56 -11.81
N ASP A 129 10.97 -10.76 -11.67
CA ASP A 129 11.55 -12.11 -11.67
C ASP A 129 11.91 -12.49 -10.22
N ARG A 130 10.93 -12.49 -9.30
CA ARG A 130 11.17 -12.75 -7.89
C ARG A 130 10.52 -14.04 -7.46
N ALA A 131 11.32 -15.08 -7.32
CA ALA A 131 10.91 -16.29 -6.60
C ALA A 131 10.64 -15.98 -5.11
N VAL A 132 11.24 -14.92 -4.57
CA VAL A 132 11.15 -14.51 -3.16
C VAL A 132 10.88 -13.00 -3.09
N ASP A 133 9.84 -12.63 -2.36
CA ASP A 133 9.45 -11.23 -2.08
C ASP A 133 9.26 -11.06 -0.56
N LEU A 134 10.25 -10.47 0.10
CA LEU A 134 10.24 -10.33 1.55
C LEU A 134 9.94 -8.91 1.97
N LYS A 135 9.10 -8.81 3.01
CA LYS A 135 8.83 -7.61 3.79
C LYS A 135 9.49 -7.72 5.15
N VAL A 136 10.16 -6.66 5.58
CA VAL A 136 10.72 -6.53 6.93
C VAL A 136 10.20 -5.24 7.56
N VAL A 137 9.66 -5.35 8.78
CA VAL A 137 9.22 -4.20 9.58
C VAL A 137 10.12 -4.09 10.80
N VAL A 138 10.65 -2.88 11.01
CA VAL A 138 11.49 -2.53 12.17
C VAL A 138 10.77 -1.53 13.03
N GLU A 139 10.60 -1.83 14.31
CA GLU A 139 10.13 -0.94 15.35
C GLU A 139 11.32 -0.15 15.92
N HIS A 140 11.23 1.18 15.94
CA HIS A 140 12.28 2.07 16.44
C HIS A 140 11.95 2.65 17.82
N CYS A 141 10.68 2.88 18.07
CA CYS A 141 10.13 3.25 19.37
C CYS A 141 8.63 2.95 19.40
N ALA A 142 7.94 3.30 20.47
CA ALA A 142 6.50 3.03 20.66
C ALA A 142 5.59 3.61 19.55
N HIS A 143 6.08 4.56 18.78
CA HIS A 143 5.30 5.29 17.78
C HIS A 143 5.88 5.28 16.38
N VAL A 144 7.12 4.77 16.19
CA VAL A 144 7.81 4.84 14.90
C VAL A 144 8.27 3.48 14.41
N TRP A 145 7.87 3.16 13.19
CA TRP A 145 8.28 1.95 12.45
C TRP A 145 8.81 2.32 11.08
N SER A 146 9.72 1.50 10.57
CA SER A 146 10.05 1.48 9.15
C SER A 146 9.66 0.14 8.53
N SER A 147 9.21 0.18 7.28
CA SER A 147 8.94 -1.01 6.48
C SER A 147 9.78 -0.96 5.21
N VAL A 148 10.42 -2.07 4.90
CA VAL A 148 11.08 -2.31 3.61
C VAL A 148 10.49 -3.56 2.98
N ASP A 149 10.10 -3.45 1.71
CA ASP A 149 9.45 -4.51 0.96
C ASP A 149 10.27 -4.83 -0.29
N HIS A 150 10.07 -6.03 -0.86
CA HIS A 150 10.77 -6.49 -2.05
C HIS A 150 12.25 -6.89 -1.83
N LEU A 151 12.62 -7.33 -0.63
CA LEU A 151 13.91 -7.98 -0.44
C LEU A 151 13.87 -9.38 -1.09
N VAL A 152 14.97 -9.74 -1.73
CA VAL A 152 15.13 -11.05 -2.37
C VAL A 152 15.73 -12.08 -1.42
N GLU A 153 16.40 -11.64 -0.35
CA GLU A 153 17.02 -12.50 0.65
C GLU A 153 17.19 -11.75 1.98
N LEU A 154 17.07 -12.46 3.11
CA LEU A 154 17.45 -11.97 4.44
C LEU A 154 18.95 -12.15 4.68
N HIS A 155 19.56 -11.19 5.37
CA HIS A 155 20.92 -11.35 5.87
C HIS A 155 21.02 -12.56 6.82
N ALA A 156 22.13 -13.31 6.74
CA ALA A 156 22.34 -14.55 7.49
C ALA A 156 22.16 -14.38 9.01
N ALA A 157 22.60 -13.26 9.58
CA ALA A 157 22.42 -12.96 11.00
C ALA A 157 20.96 -12.78 11.40
N ILE A 158 20.14 -12.16 10.57
CA ILE A 158 18.68 -12.02 10.80
C ILE A 158 18.01 -13.38 10.70
N ARG A 159 18.34 -14.17 9.67
CA ARG A 159 17.81 -15.53 9.48
C ARG A 159 18.15 -16.44 10.66
N LYS A 160 19.41 -16.39 11.13
CA LYS A 160 19.86 -17.17 12.29
C LYS A 160 19.08 -16.83 13.56
N GLN A 161 18.84 -15.54 13.82
CA GLN A 161 18.10 -15.08 15.00
C GLN A 161 16.59 -15.38 14.88
N LEU A 162 16.03 -15.40 13.67
CA LEU A 162 14.64 -15.81 13.43
C LEU A 162 14.42 -17.27 13.84
N GLY A 163 15.39 -18.14 13.63
CA GLY A 163 15.41 -19.52 14.12
C GLY A 163 14.36 -20.46 13.53
N ARG A 164 13.69 -20.04 12.45
CA ARG A 164 12.67 -20.82 11.73
C ARG A 164 12.63 -20.42 10.26
N GLU A 165 12.10 -21.31 9.43
CA GLU A 165 11.94 -21.07 8.01
C GLU A 165 10.73 -20.16 7.72
N LEU A 166 10.86 -19.39 6.65
CA LEU A 166 9.78 -18.56 6.13
C LEU A 166 8.81 -19.42 5.33
N GLN A 167 7.52 -19.16 5.51
CA GLN A 167 6.46 -19.76 4.70
C GLN A 167 5.75 -18.67 3.91
N PRO A 168 5.43 -18.88 2.63
CA PRO A 168 4.72 -17.90 1.83
C PRO A 168 3.37 -17.52 2.46
N GLY A 169 3.06 -16.22 2.48
CA GLY A 169 1.77 -15.67 2.90
C GLY A 169 1.60 -15.40 4.39
N GLN A 170 2.46 -15.94 5.25
CA GLN A 170 2.32 -15.75 6.69
C GLN A 170 3.33 -14.73 7.23
N PRO A 171 2.87 -13.63 7.88
CA PRO A 171 3.77 -12.77 8.62
C PRO A 171 4.29 -13.51 9.87
N ILE A 172 5.59 -13.44 10.10
CA ILE A 172 6.25 -14.01 11.26
C ILE A 172 6.56 -12.89 12.24
N PRO A 173 5.94 -12.87 13.44
CA PRO A 173 6.36 -11.99 14.52
C PRO A 173 7.80 -12.30 14.94
N ALA A 174 8.58 -11.27 15.16
CA ALA A 174 9.96 -11.36 15.59
C ALA A 174 10.26 -10.32 16.67
N ARG A 175 11.43 -10.44 17.35
CA ARG A 175 11.96 -9.45 18.27
C ARG A 175 13.49 -9.45 18.16
N ILE A 176 13.99 -9.17 16.94
CA ILE A 176 15.41 -9.24 16.63
C ILE A 176 16.01 -7.84 16.75
N PRO A 177 16.86 -7.56 17.75
CA PRO A 177 17.50 -6.25 17.88
C PRO A 177 18.42 -5.98 16.69
N VAL A 178 18.38 -4.75 16.19
CA VAL A 178 19.22 -4.26 15.10
C VAL A 178 19.77 -2.88 15.41
N LYS A 179 20.95 -2.57 14.85
CA LYS A 179 21.60 -1.27 14.94
C LYS A 179 21.50 -0.52 13.63
N ALA A 180 21.52 0.81 13.69
CA ALA A 180 21.60 1.65 12.51
C ALA A 180 22.76 1.20 11.59
N GLY A 181 22.50 1.04 10.31
CA GLY A 181 23.47 0.55 9.33
C GLY A 181 23.65 -0.98 9.30
N GLN A 182 23.02 -1.74 10.19
CA GLN A 182 23.03 -3.20 10.13
C GLN A 182 22.28 -3.70 8.91
N VAL A 183 22.86 -4.64 8.18
CA VAL A 183 22.23 -5.28 7.01
C VAL A 183 21.07 -6.16 7.44
N LEU A 184 19.88 -5.86 6.93
CA LEU A 184 18.65 -6.65 7.13
C LEU A 184 18.52 -7.75 6.09
N GLY A 185 18.90 -7.47 4.85
CA GLY A 185 18.77 -8.34 3.70
C GLY A 185 19.26 -7.64 2.45
N TYR A 186 18.82 -8.13 1.30
CA TYR A 186 19.36 -7.71 0.02
C TYR A 186 18.26 -7.40 -0.99
N VAL A 187 18.54 -6.45 -1.88
CA VAL A 187 17.74 -6.16 -3.07
C VAL A 187 18.58 -6.31 -4.33
N ARG A 188 17.92 -6.62 -5.45
CA ARG A 188 18.61 -6.78 -6.73
C ARG A 188 18.81 -5.45 -7.43
N GLY A 189 19.95 -5.26 -8.07
CA GLY A 189 20.26 -4.09 -8.89
C GLY A 189 19.28 -3.92 -10.06
N GLY A 190 18.95 -2.67 -10.37
CA GLY A 190 17.99 -2.33 -11.42
C GLY A 190 16.52 -2.47 -11.02
N PHE A 191 16.22 -3.01 -9.83
CA PHE A 191 14.85 -3.15 -9.33
C PHE A 191 14.52 -2.11 -8.28
N THR A 192 13.21 -1.87 -8.13
CA THR A 192 12.68 -1.05 -7.05
C THR A 192 12.49 -1.88 -5.78
N PHE A 193 12.63 -1.22 -4.64
CA PHE A 193 12.06 -1.72 -3.40
C PHE A 193 11.36 -0.57 -2.67
N ASP A 194 10.41 -0.93 -1.82
CA ASP A 194 9.56 0.01 -1.13
C ASP A 194 10.16 0.38 0.22
N PHE A 195 10.11 1.65 0.54
CA PHE A 195 10.47 2.16 1.87
C PHE A 195 9.38 3.07 2.41
N ALA A 196 8.83 2.71 3.55
CA ALA A 196 7.87 3.54 4.29
C ALA A 196 8.40 3.83 5.71
N LEU A 197 8.21 5.06 6.17
CA LEU A 197 8.39 5.47 7.55
C LEU A 197 7.03 5.84 8.13
N ILE A 198 6.70 5.24 9.26
CA ILE A 198 5.42 5.40 9.92
C ILE A 198 5.63 6.01 11.29
N ASP A 199 4.93 7.11 11.59
CA ASP A 199 4.93 7.77 12.89
C ASP A 199 3.48 7.98 13.34
N THR A 200 3.02 7.19 14.30
CA THR A 200 1.62 7.24 14.77
C THR A 200 1.29 8.45 15.62
N THR A 201 2.27 9.28 15.96
CA THR A 201 2.01 10.62 16.54
C THR A 201 1.55 11.63 15.47
N VAL A 202 1.75 11.30 14.20
CA VAL A 202 1.32 12.10 13.04
C VAL A 202 0.10 11.45 12.40
N SER A 203 -0.90 12.26 12.05
CA SER A 203 -2.04 11.82 11.23
C SER A 203 -2.20 12.74 10.04
N ARG A 204 -2.23 12.17 8.84
CA ARG A 204 -2.42 12.90 7.58
C ARG A 204 -3.83 13.49 7.53
N LYS A 205 -3.91 14.80 7.32
CA LYS A 205 -5.17 15.56 7.33
C LYS A 205 -5.98 15.43 6.03
N GLY A 206 -5.36 14.99 4.96
CA GLY A 206 -6.00 14.85 3.66
C GLY A 206 -6.61 13.46 3.41
N PHE A 207 -6.90 12.69 4.47
CA PHE A 207 -7.83 11.56 4.44
C PHE A 207 -9.10 11.93 5.20
N VAL A 208 -10.22 12.01 4.49
CA VAL A 208 -11.53 12.39 5.10
C VAL A 208 -12.04 11.28 6.03
N ARG A 209 -11.74 10.03 5.72
CA ARG A 209 -12.15 8.85 6.49
C ARG A 209 -10.98 7.90 6.73
N PRO A 210 -10.04 8.23 7.63
CA PRO A 210 -8.87 7.39 7.90
C PRO A 210 -9.21 6.00 8.45
N GLU A 211 -10.38 5.83 9.08
CA GLU A 211 -10.86 4.55 9.57
C GLU A 211 -11.09 3.50 8.47
N GLN A 212 -11.20 3.90 7.21
CA GLN A 212 -11.31 2.97 6.07
C GLN A 212 -10.08 2.07 5.93
N PHE A 213 -8.93 2.52 6.43
CA PHE A 213 -7.67 1.76 6.37
C PHE A 213 -7.54 0.71 7.48
N LEU A 214 -8.40 0.70 8.51
CA LEU A 214 -8.29 -0.21 9.66
C LEU A 214 -8.15 -1.69 9.30
N LYS A 215 -8.86 -2.12 8.26
CA LYS A 215 -8.94 -3.55 7.89
C LYS A 215 -7.75 -4.03 7.05
N ARG A 216 -6.99 -3.12 6.41
CA ARG A 216 -5.93 -3.53 5.46
C ARG A 216 -4.60 -2.82 5.71
N ASP A 217 -4.54 -1.52 5.59
CA ASP A 217 -3.29 -0.75 5.63
C ASP A 217 -3.37 0.36 6.70
N PRO A 218 -3.53 0.02 8.01
CA PRO A 218 -3.78 1.00 9.06
C PRO A 218 -2.64 2.02 9.23
N TRP A 219 -1.48 1.74 8.68
CA TRP A 219 -0.33 2.65 8.70
C TRP A 219 -0.46 3.82 7.72
N LYS A 220 -1.28 3.72 6.67
CA LYS A 220 -1.41 4.79 5.64
C LYS A 220 -1.66 6.19 6.22
N PRO A 221 -2.59 6.39 7.15
CA PRO A 221 -2.80 7.71 7.75
C PRO A 221 -1.60 8.23 8.56
N HIS A 222 -0.66 7.37 8.89
CA HIS A 222 0.50 7.66 9.73
C HIS A 222 1.84 7.61 8.98
N THR A 223 1.81 7.36 7.68
CA THR A 223 3.03 7.38 6.87
C THR A 223 3.51 8.81 6.71
N VAL A 224 4.77 9.06 7.03
CA VAL A 224 5.38 10.39 7.01
C VAL A 224 6.35 10.54 5.84
N ASP A 225 6.79 11.78 5.58
CA ASP A 225 7.87 12.06 4.63
C ASP A 225 9.22 11.68 5.25
N PRO A 226 9.93 10.64 4.77
CA PRO A 226 11.19 10.23 5.37
C PRO A 226 12.29 11.28 5.28
N PHE A 227 12.24 12.21 4.33
CA PHE A 227 13.23 13.29 4.22
C PHE A 227 13.16 14.28 5.39
N ASP A 228 12.03 14.38 6.07
CA ASP A 228 11.88 15.24 7.26
C ASP A 228 12.53 14.60 8.51
N TYR A 229 12.85 13.31 8.44
CA TYR A 229 13.49 12.54 9.52
C TYR A 229 15.00 12.36 9.32
N VAL A 230 15.59 12.94 8.27
CA VAL A 230 17.02 12.85 7.94
C VAL A 230 17.68 14.22 8.11
N ASP A 231 18.85 14.22 8.74
CA ASP A 231 19.66 15.42 8.93
C ASP A 231 20.64 15.65 7.75
N GLU A 232 21.12 16.88 7.62
CA GLU A 232 22.21 17.18 6.68
C GLU A 232 23.54 16.55 7.15
N PRO A 233 24.44 16.17 6.24
CA PRO A 233 24.37 16.36 4.78
C PRO A 233 23.63 15.22 4.04
N LEU A 234 23.16 14.19 4.72
CA LEU A 234 22.52 13.02 4.10
C LEU A 234 21.24 13.43 3.37
N ARG A 235 20.43 14.30 3.99
CA ARG A 235 19.18 14.80 3.39
C ARG A 235 19.41 15.44 2.02
N GLY A 236 20.39 16.32 1.90
CA GLY A 236 20.73 16.99 0.64
C GLY A 236 21.15 15.99 -0.44
N LYS A 237 21.94 14.96 -0.08
CA LYS A 237 22.36 13.90 -1.02
C LYS A 237 21.16 13.09 -1.53
N LEU A 238 20.22 12.74 -0.66
CA LEU A 238 19.01 11.99 -1.03
C LEU A 238 18.07 12.82 -1.91
N LEU A 239 17.87 14.10 -1.58
CA LEU A 239 17.05 15.00 -2.38
C LEU A 239 17.64 15.24 -3.80
N ALA A 240 18.95 15.16 -3.97
CA ALA A 240 19.58 15.22 -5.29
C ALA A 240 19.16 14.03 -6.20
N LEU A 241 18.85 12.87 -5.61
CA LEU A 241 18.37 11.67 -6.31
C LEU A 241 16.86 11.65 -6.51
N ASN A 242 16.12 12.60 -5.95
CA ASN A 242 14.69 12.72 -6.06
C ASN A 242 14.32 13.60 -7.27
N PRO A 243 13.57 13.07 -8.27
CA PRO A 243 13.13 13.85 -9.43
C PRO A 243 12.05 14.89 -9.09
N ARG A 244 11.32 14.75 -7.97
CA ARG A 244 10.33 15.74 -7.53
C ARG A 244 11.04 16.99 -6.99
N LYS A 245 10.71 18.15 -7.57
CA LYS A 245 11.37 19.44 -7.25
C LYS A 245 10.49 20.41 -6.47
N VAL A 246 9.33 19.97 -6.03
CA VAL A 246 8.37 20.77 -5.25
C VAL A 246 7.98 20.04 -3.96
N ALA A 247 7.84 20.77 -2.87
CA ALA A 247 7.41 20.23 -1.58
C ALA A 247 5.96 19.68 -1.63
N PRO A 248 5.63 18.71 -0.80
CA PRO A 248 6.50 17.89 0.02
C PRO A 248 7.39 16.99 -0.85
N PHE A 249 8.67 16.93 -0.55
CA PHE A 249 9.64 16.22 -1.40
C PHE A 249 9.44 14.70 -1.37
N GLY A 250 9.02 14.15 -0.24
CA GLY A 250 8.65 12.73 -0.14
C GLY A 250 7.34 12.38 -0.85
N GLY A 251 6.66 13.36 -1.45
CA GLY A 251 5.39 13.16 -2.15
C GLY A 251 4.15 13.28 -1.27
N ARG A 252 2.99 13.16 -1.89
CA ARG A 252 1.69 13.28 -1.23
C ARG A 252 0.77 12.13 -1.64
N MET A 253 -0.02 11.61 -0.71
CA MET A 253 -0.95 10.52 -0.96
C MET A 253 -2.37 10.78 -0.44
N ASP A 254 -2.56 11.79 0.36
CA ASP A 254 -3.78 12.16 1.06
C ASP A 254 -4.43 13.38 0.37
N TYR A 255 -5.17 13.13 -0.71
CA TYR A 255 -5.75 14.15 -1.57
C TYR A 255 -7.25 14.38 -1.32
N ASP A 256 -7.86 13.71 -0.35
CA ASP A 256 -9.29 13.89 -0.09
C ASP A 256 -9.58 15.34 0.35
N VAL A 257 -10.58 15.92 -0.27
CA VAL A 257 -11.17 17.21 0.12
C VAL A 257 -12.66 16.97 0.33
N ASP A 258 -13.13 17.18 1.56
CA ASP A 258 -14.53 16.93 1.88
C ASP A 258 -15.45 17.85 1.05
N GLY A 259 -16.52 17.27 0.49
CA GLY A 259 -17.44 18.00 -0.41
C GLY A 259 -16.83 18.32 -1.78
N ARG A 260 -15.67 17.74 -2.14
CA ARG A 260 -15.02 17.93 -3.44
C ARG A 260 -14.70 16.60 -4.11
N LEU A 261 -14.47 16.66 -5.42
CA LEU A 261 -14.19 15.46 -6.23
C LEU A 261 -12.79 14.88 -5.96
N ALA A 262 -11.81 15.73 -5.61
CA ALA A 262 -10.45 15.29 -5.32
C ALA A 262 -10.38 14.25 -4.20
N GLY A 263 -9.54 13.23 -4.38
CA GLY A 263 -9.23 12.17 -3.42
C GLY A 263 -9.71 10.79 -3.84
N ASN A 264 -9.75 9.88 -2.87
CA ASN A 264 -10.06 8.47 -3.05
C ASN A 264 -11.57 8.22 -2.93
N TRP A 265 -12.07 7.38 -3.82
CA TRP A 265 -13.46 6.94 -3.89
C TRP A 265 -13.52 5.44 -4.05
N TYR A 266 -14.57 4.82 -3.52
CA TYR A 266 -14.74 3.37 -3.54
C TYR A 266 -16.13 3.04 -4.10
N ARG A 267 -16.18 2.14 -5.07
CA ARG A 267 -17.45 1.73 -5.68
C ARG A 267 -18.38 1.18 -4.60
N GLU A 268 -19.63 1.61 -4.62
CA GLU A 268 -20.67 1.11 -3.72
C GLU A 268 -20.72 -0.42 -3.74
N GLY A 269 -20.80 -1.03 -2.57
CA GLY A 269 -20.81 -2.49 -2.40
C GLY A 269 -19.49 -3.21 -2.68
N SER A 270 -18.37 -2.49 -2.94
CA SER A 270 -17.06 -3.11 -3.18
C SER A 270 -16.25 -3.42 -1.93
N GLY A 271 -16.75 -3.10 -0.74
CA GLY A 271 -16.03 -3.30 0.53
C GLY A 271 -15.08 -2.15 0.90
N GLY A 272 -15.24 -0.99 0.26
CA GLY A 272 -14.42 0.19 0.50
C GLY A 272 -12.95 -0.02 0.12
N TYR A 273 -12.04 0.60 0.87
CA TYR A 273 -10.60 0.48 0.63
C TYR A 273 -10.08 -0.96 0.70
N ALA A 274 -10.59 -1.74 1.65
CA ALA A 274 -10.10 -3.11 1.87
C ALA A 274 -10.53 -4.11 0.78
N GLY A 275 -11.56 -3.79 -0.01
CA GLY A 275 -12.18 -4.72 -0.94
C GLY A 275 -13.01 -5.78 -0.24
N LEU A 276 -13.66 -6.64 -1.03
CA LEU A 276 -14.40 -7.80 -0.54
C LEU A 276 -13.46 -9.00 -0.36
N ASP A 277 -13.73 -9.83 0.65
CA ASP A 277 -13.15 -11.18 0.83
C ASP A 277 -11.63 -11.27 0.82
N ARG A 278 -10.93 -10.20 1.20
CA ARG A 278 -9.47 -10.13 1.25
C ARG A 278 -8.76 -10.50 -0.07
N ARG A 279 -9.44 -10.32 -1.18
CA ARG A 279 -8.86 -10.58 -2.51
C ARG A 279 -7.58 -9.79 -2.71
N TRP A 280 -6.68 -10.35 -3.51
CA TRP A 280 -5.44 -9.67 -3.90
C TRP A 280 -5.72 -8.41 -4.74
N ASP A 281 -6.77 -8.45 -5.59
CA ASP A 281 -7.22 -7.38 -6.48
C ASP A 281 -8.21 -6.40 -5.79
N TYR A 282 -8.00 -6.11 -4.52
CA TYR A 282 -8.86 -5.25 -3.70
C TYR A 282 -9.11 -3.86 -4.31
N TRP A 283 -8.20 -3.42 -5.17
CA TRP A 283 -8.29 -2.12 -5.84
C TRP A 283 -9.31 -2.03 -6.98
N VAL A 284 -9.95 -3.12 -7.39
CA VAL A 284 -10.94 -3.16 -8.49
C VAL A 284 -12.09 -2.17 -8.27
N GLY A 285 -12.47 -1.94 -7.01
CA GLY A 285 -13.49 -0.95 -6.65
C GLY A 285 -12.98 0.47 -6.48
N HIS A 286 -11.69 0.74 -6.62
CA HIS A 286 -11.09 2.04 -6.33
C HIS A 286 -11.18 3.01 -7.50
N LEU A 287 -11.31 4.28 -7.17
CA LEU A 287 -11.23 5.42 -8.09
C LEU A 287 -10.54 6.56 -7.34
N THR A 288 -9.60 7.24 -7.99
CA THR A 288 -8.89 8.36 -7.38
C THR A 288 -8.81 9.53 -8.36
N PHE A 289 -9.15 10.72 -7.87
CA PHE A 289 -8.84 11.99 -8.52
C PHE A 289 -7.74 12.66 -7.71
N ALA A 290 -6.55 12.72 -8.26
CA ALA A 290 -5.38 13.26 -7.58
C ALA A 290 -4.43 13.94 -8.57
N TYR A 291 -3.17 14.09 -8.19
CA TYR A 291 -2.19 14.77 -9.00
C TYR A 291 -0.95 13.90 -9.19
N HIS A 292 -0.21 14.17 -10.26
CA HIS A 292 0.98 13.41 -10.60
C HIS A 292 2.07 13.57 -9.51
N HIS A 293 2.62 12.48 -9.02
CA HIS A 293 3.57 12.47 -7.89
C HIS A 293 4.85 13.29 -8.11
N LEU A 294 5.30 13.47 -9.38
CA LEU A 294 6.46 14.31 -9.72
C LEU A 294 6.07 15.72 -10.16
N ALA A 295 4.89 15.88 -10.77
CA ALA A 295 4.40 17.14 -11.29
C ALA A 295 2.99 17.43 -10.73
N PRO A 296 2.86 17.92 -9.50
CA PRO A 296 1.59 18.01 -8.79
C PRO A 296 0.61 19.05 -9.34
N SER A 297 0.98 19.77 -10.40
CA SER A 297 0.04 20.57 -11.19
C SER A 297 -0.76 19.76 -12.20
N GLN A 298 -0.38 18.50 -12.47
CA GLN A 298 -1.03 17.62 -13.45
C GLN A 298 -2.08 16.74 -12.77
N ILE A 299 -3.32 16.80 -13.26
CA ILE A 299 -4.41 15.94 -12.78
C ILE A 299 -4.19 14.51 -13.28
N ILE A 300 -4.31 13.55 -12.37
CA ILE A 300 -4.33 12.12 -12.67
C ILE A 300 -5.62 11.52 -12.15
N ILE A 301 -6.30 10.76 -12.99
CA ILE A 301 -7.46 9.95 -12.63
C ILE A 301 -7.06 8.49 -12.72
N SER A 302 -7.16 7.78 -11.59
CA SER A 302 -6.78 6.38 -11.48
C SER A 302 -8.02 5.54 -11.18
N ILE A 303 -8.25 4.49 -11.95
CA ILE A 303 -9.47 3.67 -11.91
C ILE A 303 -9.08 2.20 -11.80
N GLY A 304 -9.62 1.49 -10.81
CA GLY A 304 -9.27 0.10 -10.52
C GLY A 304 -9.79 -0.91 -11.54
N ASP A 305 -10.86 -0.57 -12.25
CA ASP A 305 -11.46 -1.45 -13.26
C ASP A 305 -11.93 -0.66 -14.47
N VAL A 306 -11.09 -0.70 -15.49
CA VAL A 306 -11.42 -0.23 -16.84
C VAL A 306 -11.15 -1.39 -17.79
N GLU A 307 -12.21 -2.00 -18.32
CA GLU A 307 -12.11 -3.18 -19.20
C GLU A 307 -11.30 -4.33 -18.56
N GLY A 308 -11.57 -4.60 -17.27
CA GLY A 308 -10.96 -5.71 -16.53
C GLY A 308 -9.57 -5.46 -15.98
N ARG A 309 -9.05 -4.23 -16.03
CA ARG A 309 -7.72 -3.88 -15.50
C ARG A 309 -7.65 -2.47 -14.94
N PRO A 310 -6.74 -2.21 -13.99
CA PRO A 310 -6.50 -0.86 -13.50
C PRO A 310 -5.86 0.00 -14.58
N ARG A 311 -6.29 1.27 -14.64
CA ARG A 311 -5.73 2.26 -15.57
C ARG A 311 -5.58 3.61 -14.91
N GLN A 312 -4.54 4.32 -15.32
CA GLN A 312 -4.27 5.70 -14.93
C GLN A 312 -4.34 6.58 -16.16
N PHE A 313 -4.97 7.73 -16.01
CA PHE A 313 -5.18 8.70 -17.08
C PHE A 313 -4.73 10.08 -16.63
N ALA A 314 -4.22 10.86 -17.57
CA ALA A 314 -4.15 12.28 -17.48
C ALA A 314 -5.43 12.90 -18.09
N VAL A 315 -5.60 14.18 -17.87
CA VAL A 315 -6.76 14.95 -18.34
C VAL A 315 -6.31 15.94 -19.43
N ARG A 316 -6.94 15.88 -20.59
CA ARG A 316 -6.71 16.87 -21.67
C ARG A 316 -7.12 18.26 -21.17
N GLY A 317 -6.24 19.24 -21.40
CA GLY A 317 -6.47 20.61 -20.90
C GLY A 317 -6.30 20.76 -19.39
N ASN A 318 -6.06 19.67 -18.65
CA ASN A 318 -5.78 19.67 -17.20
C ASN A 318 -6.84 20.42 -16.36
N ALA A 319 -8.11 20.31 -16.74
CA ALA A 319 -9.24 21.01 -16.12
C ALA A 319 -10.55 20.19 -16.28
N PRO A 320 -11.57 20.42 -15.40
CA PRO A 320 -11.51 21.27 -14.21
C PRO A 320 -10.68 20.64 -13.09
N ASP A 321 -10.14 21.45 -12.19
CA ASP A 321 -9.42 20.97 -11.01
C ASP A 321 -10.38 20.21 -10.07
N PRO A 322 -10.17 18.92 -9.81
CA PRO A 322 -11.06 18.12 -8.96
C PRO A 322 -11.16 18.63 -7.53
N ALA A 323 -10.18 19.38 -7.04
CA ALA A 323 -10.25 20.01 -5.71
C ALA A 323 -11.24 21.21 -5.67
N GLN A 324 -11.68 21.70 -6.81
CA GLN A 324 -12.68 22.78 -6.90
C GLN A 324 -14.06 22.25 -7.26
N VAL A 325 -14.18 21.06 -7.83
CA VAL A 325 -15.48 20.48 -8.24
C VAL A 325 -16.27 20.00 -7.04
N GLY A 326 -17.48 20.53 -6.86
CA GLY A 326 -18.44 20.18 -5.82
C GLY A 326 -19.83 19.82 -6.37
N PRO A 327 -20.83 19.55 -5.51
CA PRO A 327 -22.18 19.17 -5.94
C PRO A 327 -22.87 20.20 -6.85
N ALA A 328 -22.62 21.49 -6.61
CA ALA A 328 -23.22 22.59 -7.39
C ALA A 328 -22.76 22.66 -8.85
N ASP A 329 -21.60 22.03 -9.18
CA ASP A 329 -21.08 22.00 -10.55
C ASP A 329 -21.83 21.00 -11.44
N GLY A 330 -22.66 20.13 -10.87
CA GLY A 330 -23.41 19.13 -11.60
C GLY A 330 -22.53 18.14 -12.33
N LEU A 331 -22.88 17.83 -13.59
CA LEU A 331 -22.10 16.92 -14.43
C LEU A 331 -20.83 17.59 -14.97
N VAL A 332 -19.69 17.10 -14.58
CA VAL A 332 -18.37 17.46 -15.15
C VAL A 332 -17.83 16.36 -16.04
N LYS A 333 -16.96 16.71 -16.99
CA LYS A 333 -16.39 15.81 -17.99
C LYS A 333 -14.88 15.95 -18.00
N TYR A 334 -14.19 14.81 -18.06
CA TYR A 334 -12.74 14.75 -18.21
C TYR A 334 -12.39 13.95 -19.46
N ASP A 335 -11.85 14.60 -20.48
CA ASP A 335 -11.29 13.88 -21.63
C ASP A 335 -9.99 13.21 -21.22
N LEU A 336 -10.04 11.88 -21.19
CA LEU A 336 -8.97 11.02 -20.70
C LEU A 336 -7.89 10.83 -21.78
N ILE A 337 -6.65 11.03 -21.41
CA ILE A 337 -5.49 10.74 -22.27
C ILE A 337 -4.53 9.79 -21.54
N THR A 338 -3.84 8.95 -22.32
CA THR A 338 -2.87 8.00 -21.75
C THR A 338 -1.63 8.76 -21.30
N PRO A 339 -1.15 8.59 -20.05
CA PRO A 339 0.14 9.12 -19.62
C PRO A 339 1.26 8.57 -20.50
N SER A 340 2.23 9.40 -20.86
CA SER A 340 3.43 8.95 -21.56
C SER A 340 4.50 8.48 -20.58
N VAL A 341 5.26 7.49 -21.00
CA VAL A 341 6.45 7.02 -20.28
C VAL A 341 7.68 7.20 -21.18
N ASP A 342 8.82 7.46 -20.57
CA ASP A 342 10.10 7.46 -21.27
C ASP A 342 10.39 6.02 -21.75
N GLY A 343 10.42 5.82 -23.06
CA GLY A 343 10.62 4.50 -23.67
C GLY A 343 11.98 3.87 -23.36
N ARG A 344 12.95 4.66 -22.88
CA ARG A 344 14.28 4.18 -22.53
C ARG A 344 14.40 3.80 -21.05
N THR A 345 13.78 4.56 -20.16
CA THR A 345 13.93 4.41 -18.72
C THR A 345 12.69 3.83 -18.05
N GLY A 346 11.57 3.72 -18.77
CA GLY A 346 10.26 3.36 -18.20
C GLY A 346 9.72 4.40 -17.22
N ARG A 347 10.38 5.56 -17.06
CA ARG A 347 9.96 6.61 -16.14
C ARG A 347 8.75 7.35 -16.68
N PRO A 348 7.79 7.69 -15.85
CA PRO A 348 6.74 8.60 -16.23
C PRO A 348 7.34 9.91 -16.75
N MET A 349 7.02 10.28 -17.97
CA MET A 349 7.40 11.60 -18.47
C MET A 349 6.44 12.63 -17.89
N VAL A 350 6.98 13.77 -17.52
CA VAL A 350 6.17 14.94 -17.20
C VAL A 350 5.66 15.52 -18.51
N GLY A 351 4.59 14.97 -18.99
CA GLY A 351 3.96 15.22 -20.28
C GLY A 351 3.19 13.98 -20.69
N PHE A 352 2.12 14.17 -21.41
CA PHE A 352 1.20 13.08 -21.73
C PHE A 352 1.13 12.91 -23.24
N ALA A 353 1.14 11.65 -23.70
CA ALA A 353 0.82 11.36 -25.08
C ALA A 353 -0.60 11.86 -25.36
N GLU A 354 -0.78 12.59 -26.46
CA GLU A 354 -2.07 13.16 -26.82
C GLU A 354 -3.12 12.13 -27.25
N ARG A 355 -2.82 10.84 -27.14
CA ARG A 355 -3.74 9.77 -27.50
C ARG A 355 -4.94 9.76 -26.56
N SER A 356 -6.09 10.14 -27.10
CA SER A 356 -7.37 10.07 -26.41
C SER A 356 -7.73 8.62 -26.11
N TYR A 357 -8.20 8.37 -24.87
CA TYR A 357 -8.82 7.11 -24.49
C TYR A 357 -10.34 7.20 -24.59
N GLY A 358 -10.92 8.29 -24.12
CA GLY A 358 -12.35 8.48 -24.00
C GLY A 358 -12.67 9.64 -23.08
N VAL A 359 -13.89 9.67 -22.57
CA VAL A 359 -14.35 10.67 -21.60
C VAL A 359 -14.81 9.99 -20.30
N LEU A 360 -14.44 10.59 -19.17
CA LEU A 360 -15.02 10.27 -17.87
C LEU A 360 -16.06 11.34 -17.51
N LEU A 361 -17.24 10.87 -17.18
CA LEU A 361 -18.33 11.66 -16.61
C LEU A 361 -18.28 11.53 -15.10
N ALA A 362 -18.32 12.64 -14.36
CA ALA A 362 -18.38 12.66 -12.91
C ALA A 362 -19.42 13.65 -12.45
N GLN A 363 -20.20 13.28 -11.44
CA GLN A 363 -21.14 14.16 -10.75
C GLN A 363 -21.08 13.86 -9.27
N LEU A 364 -20.58 14.81 -8.50
CA LEU A 364 -20.60 14.71 -7.06
C LEU A 364 -22.03 14.91 -6.57
N LEU A 365 -22.52 13.95 -5.80
CA LEU A 365 -23.83 13.96 -5.19
C LEU A 365 -23.71 14.41 -3.72
N ASP A 366 -24.83 14.63 -3.07
CA ASP A 366 -24.84 14.85 -1.63
C ASP A 366 -24.37 13.60 -0.86
N ASN A 367 -24.09 13.74 0.42
CA ASN A 367 -23.73 12.63 1.32
C ASN A 367 -22.46 11.84 0.92
N ARG A 368 -21.46 12.50 0.32
CA ARG A 368 -20.19 11.88 -0.08
C ARG A 368 -20.38 10.73 -1.10
N GLN A 369 -21.32 10.90 -2.00
CA GLN A 369 -21.52 10.00 -3.13
C GLN A 369 -21.09 10.66 -4.44
N LEU A 370 -20.57 9.84 -5.34
CA LEU A 370 -20.11 10.24 -6.67
C LEU A 370 -20.72 9.29 -7.71
N ARG A 371 -21.44 9.85 -8.69
CA ARG A 371 -21.83 9.13 -9.89
C ARG A 371 -20.73 9.25 -10.95
N MET A 372 -20.27 8.14 -11.50
CA MET A 372 -19.17 8.12 -12.46
C MET A 372 -19.42 7.09 -13.58
N GLU A 373 -18.97 7.46 -14.79
CA GLU A 373 -18.97 6.58 -15.96
C GLU A 373 -17.79 6.92 -16.86
N VAL A 374 -17.15 5.89 -17.43
CA VAL A 374 -16.12 6.04 -18.47
C VAL A 374 -16.70 5.54 -19.80
N LEU A 375 -16.61 6.38 -20.83
CA LEU A 375 -17.07 6.11 -22.17
C LEU A 375 -15.83 6.10 -23.13
N ALA A 376 -15.29 4.91 -23.36
CA ALA A 376 -14.15 4.70 -24.24
C ALA A 376 -14.48 5.13 -25.67
N GLY A 377 -13.52 5.74 -26.36
CA GLY A 377 -13.63 6.19 -27.74
C GLY A 377 -14.57 7.37 -27.97
N LYS A 378 -15.14 7.96 -26.89
CA LYS A 378 -15.96 9.17 -26.97
C LYS A 378 -15.19 10.40 -26.46
N SER A 379 -15.57 11.58 -26.94
CA SER A 379 -15.09 12.84 -26.42
C SER A 379 -16.17 13.55 -25.59
N GLY A 380 -15.76 14.49 -24.73
CA GLY A 380 -16.67 15.25 -23.89
C GLY A 380 -17.72 16.06 -24.67
N VAL A 381 -17.44 16.46 -25.92
CA VAL A 381 -18.39 17.19 -26.78
C VAL A 381 -19.47 16.28 -27.36
N GLU A 382 -19.18 14.99 -27.57
CA GLU A 382 -20.12 14.01 -28.12
C GLU A 382 -21.11 13.47 -27.09
N VAL A 383 -20.75 13.52 -25.81
CA VAL A 383 -21.54 12.89 -24.75
C VAL A 383 -22.36 13.92 -24.02
N ARG A 384 -23.68 13.72 -23.91
CA ARG A 384 -24.59 14.66 -23.25
C ARG A 384 -24.83 14.34 -21.76
N GLY A 385 -24.71 13.09 -21.36
CA GLY A 385 -24.99 12.66 -19.98
C GLY A 385 -24.65 11.19 -19.75
N PHE A 386 -24.96 10.72 -18.57
CA PHE A 386 -24.76 9.34 -18.16
C PHE A 386 -25.66 8.37 -18.94
N SER A 387 -25.15 7.19 -19.18
CA SER A 387 -25.94 6.04 -19.62
C SER A 387 -26.46 5.23 -18.41
N GLY A 388 -27.10 4.09 -18.68
CA GLY A 388 -27.47 3.12 -17.64
C GLY A 388 -26.28 2.37 -17.00
N ALA A 389 -25.06 2.54 -17.53
CA ALA A 389 -23.85 1.89 -17.02
C ALA A 389 -23.10 2.72 -15.95
N ALA A 390 -23.58 3.92 -15.63
CA ALA A 390 -23.02 4.75 -14.58
C ALA A 390 -23.04 4.03 -13.23
N ARG A 391 -21.94 4.20 -12.46
CA ARG A 391 -21.77 3.54 -11.16
C ARG A 391 -21.69 4.58 -10.07
N ILE A 392 -22.12 4.19 -8.85
CA ILE A 392 -22.01 5.01 -7.65
C ILE A 392 -20.71 4.61 -6.92
N TYR A 393 -20.02 5.63 -6.46
CA TYR A 393 -18.86 5.55 -5.59
C TYR A 393 -19.15 6.34 -4.32
N GLU A 394 -18.51 5.95 -3.24
CA GLU A 394 -18.66 6.54 -1.91
C GLU A 394 -17.30 6.81 -1.27
N ARG A 395 -17.32 7.75 -0.30
CA ARG A 395 -16.13 8.09 0.49
C ARG A 395 -16.45 8.06 1.97
#